data_055f34f06d631c38dc1c2b67314c6b3e
#
_entry.id   055f34f06d631c38dc1c2b67314c6b3e
#
_cell.length_a   1.000
_cell.length_b   1.000
_cell.length_c   1.000
_cell.angle_alpha   90.00
_cell.angle_beta   90.00
_cell.angle_gamma   90.00
#
_symmetry.space_group_name_H-M   'P 1'
#
loop_
_entity.id
_entity.type
_entity.pdbx_description
1 polymer ?
#
loop_
_entity_poly.entity_id
_entity_poly.type
_entity_poly.pdbx_seq_one_letter_code
_entity_poly.pdbx_strand_id
1 'polypeptide(L)'
;MKNEVNISVESKEFIENLRVYLFSSGKKTDEIDEIILELESHLSEAEKKGKSIDKIIGKSPKEYMEMISDEMVNDYRAWFKYILLIISGAFAITIIRDVFEGALAYSVLEIIGHILISAIFIFSVLKGFKYISTIKQSLWKQVAILFPIVMLPGALFLGLIYLNRVVETPLIQFGTTASMIIGIITM
;
A
#
# COMPACT_ATOMS: atom_id res chain seq x y z
N MET A 1 -25.01 5.95 -13.93
CA MET A 1 -24.16 6.59 -14.96
C MET A 1 -23.32 7.64 -14.25
N LYS A 2 -22.01 7.43 -14.06
CA LYS A 2 -21.11 8.50 -13.61
C LYS A 2 -21.05 9.51 -14.75
N ASN A 3 -21.53 10.73 -14.53
CA ASN A 3 -21.23 11.84 -15.43
C ASN A 3 -19.71 12.02 -15.40
N GLU A 4 -19.02 11.61 -16.46
CA GLU A 4 -17.60 11.92 -16.60
C GLU A 4 -17.45 13.42 -16.65
N VAL A 5 -16.89 13.98 -15.60
CA VAL A 5 -16.57 15.40 -15.55
C VAL A 5 -15.48 15.64 -16.59
N ASN A 6 -15.78 16.50 -17.58
CA ASN A 6 -14.83 16.80 -18.66
C ASN A 6 -13.80 17.81 -18.16
N ILE A 7 -12.66 17.30 -17.71
CA ILE A 7 -11.50 18.07 -17.24
C ILE A 7 -10.26 17.70 -18.06
N SER A 8 -9.29 18.58 -18.09
CA SER A 8 -8.02 18.39 -18.80
C SER A 8 -7.26 17.15 -18.31
N VAL A 9 -6.35 16.64 -19.15
CA VAL A 9 -5.46 15.51 -18.78
C VAL A 9 -4.62 15.86 -17.55
N GLU A 10 -4.16 17.11 -17.46
CA GLU A 10 -3.34 17.58 -16.32
C GLU A 10 -4.15 17.58 -15.01
N SER A 11 -5.40 18.02 -15.06
CA SER A 11 -6.29 17.99 -13.90
C SER A 11 -6.62 16.56 -13.47
N LYS A 12 -6.85 15.64 -14.42
CA LYS A 12 -7.04 14.21 -14.12
C LYS A 12 -5.83 13.60 -13.44
N GLU A 13 -4.64 13.84 -13.99
CA GLU A 13 -3.39 13.34 -13.41
C GLU A 13 -3.17 13.87 -11.99
N PHE A 14 -3.45 15.16 -11.76
CA PHE A 14 -3.35 15.75 -10.43
C PHE A 14 -4.32 15.09 -9.42
N ILE A 15 -5.58 14.89 -9.81
CA ILE A 15 -6.60 14.26 -8.97
C ILE A 15 -6.21 12.84 -8.59
N GLU A 16 -5.74 12.04 -9.56
CA GLU A 16 -5.26 10.68 -9.27
C GLU A 16 -4.04 10.69 -8.33
N ASN A 17 -3.11 11.60 -8.54
CA ASN A 17 -1.97 11.77 -7.66
C ASN A 17 -2.38 12.21 -6.25
N LEU A 18 -3.33 13.12 -6.11
CA LEU A 18 -3.90 13.53 -4.82
C LEU A 18 -4.57 12.34 -4.11
N ARG A 19 -5.36 11.55 -4.82
CA ARG A 19 -6.00 10.34 -4.28
C ARG A 19 -4.94 9.38 -3.71
N VAL A 20 -3.90 9.09 -4.49
CA VAL A 20 -2.79 8.22 -4.07
C VAL A 20 -2.05 8.80 -2.86
N TYR A 21 -1.82 10.11 -2.84
CA TYR A 21 -1.17 10.80 -1.74
C TYR A 21 -1.96 10.69 -0.44
N LEU A 22 -3.25 11.00 -0.49
CA LEU A 22 -4.14 10.98 0.68
C LEU A 22 -4.32 9.55 1.22
N PHE A 23 -4.55 8.58 0.32
CA PHE A 23 -4.60 7.17 0.67
C PHE A 23 -3.31 6.71 1.34
N SER A 24 -2.15 6.99 0.73
CA SER A 24 -0.84 6.61 1.28
C SER A 24 -0.49 7.35 2.57
N SER A 25 -1.19 8.46 2.87
CA SER A 25 -1.09 9.20 4.13
C SER A 25 -2.01 8.65 5.23
N GLY A 26 -2.79 7.61 4.94
CA GLY A 26 -3.66 6.97 5.94
C GLY A 26 -4.98 7.69 6.20
N LYS A 27 -5.47 8.45 5.22
CA LYS A 27 -6.73 9.20 5.35
C LYS A 27 -7.92 8.30 5.08
N LYS A 28 -9.10 8.69 5.59
CA LYS A 28 -10.35 7.94 5.38
C LYS A 28 -10.76 7.95 3.91
N THR A 29 -11.08 6.77 3.39
CA THR A 29 -11.44 6.60 1.97
C THR A 29 -12.67 7.42 1.60
N ASP A 30 -13.69 7.46 2.45
CA ASP A 30 -14.92 8.20 2.20
C ASP A 30 -14.65 9.71 2.09
N GLU A 31 -13.84 10.26 3.01
CA GLU A 31 -13.41 11.66 2.96
C GLU A 31 -12.56 11.97 1.72
N ILE A 32 -11.70 11.03 1.31
CA ILE A 32 -10.91 11.17 0.07
C ILE A 32 -11.86 11.28 -1.12
N ASP A 33 -12.86 10.41 -1.23
CA ASP A 33 -13.78 10.41 -2.36
C ASP A 33 -14.61 11.69 -2.41
N GLU A 34 -15.04 12.24 -1.28
CA GLU A 34 -15.75 13.53 -1.20
C GLU A 34 -14.86 14.68 -1.68
N ILE A 35 -13.64 14.79 -1.18
CA ILE A 35 -12.69 15.85 -1.57
C ILE A 35 -12.36 15.77 -3.06
N ILE A 36 -12.14 14.57 -3.58
CA ILE A 36 -11.86 14.35 -5.00
C ILE A 36 -13.04 14.82 -5.86
N LEU A 37 -14.25 14.46 -5.47
CA LEU A 37 -15.46 14.85 -6.22
C LEU A 37 -15.67 16.37 -6.23
N GLU A 38 -15.45 17.03 -5.09
CA GLU A 38 -15.54 18.48 -4.97
C GLU A 38 -14.47 19.15 -5.84
N LEU A 39 -13.24 18.68 -5.77
CA LEU A 39 -12.14 19.23 -6.55
C LEU A 39 -12.33 19.02 -8.05
N GLU A 40 -12.84 17.87 -8.50
CA GLU A 40 -13.21 17.63 -9.89
C GLU A 40 -14.23 18.67 -10.39
N SER A 41 -15.22 18.98 -9.58
CA SER A 41 -16.22 19.99 -9.89
C SER A 41 -15.60 21.39 -10.03
N HIS A 42 -14.78 21.78 -9.07
CA HIS A 42 -14.09 23.08 -9.05
C HIS A 42 -13.14 23.24 -10.25
N LEU A 43 -12.38 22.19 -10.60
CA LEU A 43 -11.49 22.18 -11.74
C LEU A 43 -12.27 22.30 -13.06
N SER A 44 -13.37 21.57 -13.19
CA SER A 44 -14.23 21.65 -14.37
C SER A 44 -14.80 23.06 -14.59
N GLU A 45 -15.28 23.69 -13.52
CA GLU A 45 -15.79 25.06 -13.59
C GLU A 45 -14.71 26.09 -13.96
N ALA A 46 -13.52 25.91 -13.39
CA ALA A 46 -12.40 26.80 -13.65
C ALA A 46 -11.89 26.67 -15.09
N GLU A 47 -11.78 25.44 -15.61
CA GLU A 47 -11.38 25.17 -16.98
C GLU A 47 -12.39 25.73 -17.99
N LYS A 48 -13.70 25.63 -17.73
CA LYS A 48 -14.75 26.28 -18.53
C LYS A 48 -14.61 27.81 -18.59
N LYS A 49 -14.02 28.41 -17.54
CA LYS A 49 -13.72 29.84 -17.45
C LYS A 49 -12.33 30.20 -17.98
N GLY A 50 -11.62 29.25 -18.62
CA GLY A 50 -10.27 29.43 -19.18
C GLY A 50 -9.17 29.60 -18.14
N LYS A 51 -9.37 29.13 -16.90
CA LYS A 51 -8.35 29.14 -15.85
C LYS A 51 -7.53 27.85 -15.91
N SER A 52 -6.21 27.99 -15.75
CA SER A 52 -5.32 26.83 -15.59
C SER A 52 -5.42 26.22 -14.18
N ILE A 53 -5.06 24.95 -14.06
CA ILE A 53 -5.01 24.22 -12.79
C ILE A 53 -4.14 24.94 -11.75
N ASP A 54 -3.01 25.55 -12.17
CA ASP A 54 -2.12 26.28 -11.27
C ASP A 54 -2.77 27.44 -10.51
N LYS A 55 -3.87 27.99 -11.04
CA LYS A 55 -4.64 29.04 -10.35
C LYS A 55 -5.48 28.50 -9.19
N ILE A 56 -5.72 27.19 -9.16
CA ILE A 56 -6.53 26.52 -8.14
C ILE A 56 -5.63 25.88 -7.09
N ILE A 57 -4.65 25.05 -7.54
CA ILE A 57 -3.78 24.31 -6.66
C ILE A 57 -2.49 25.06 -6.27
N GLY A 58 -2.27 26.25 -6.87
CA GLY A 58 -1.03 27.00 -6.69
C GLY A 58 0.14 26.43 -7.51
N LYS A 59 1.32 26.95 -7.27
CA LYS A 59 2.55 26.57 -8.01
C LYS A 59 3.18 25.27 -7.52
N SER A 60 2.78 24.78 -6.34
CA SER A 60 3.32 23.57 -5.72
C SER A 60 2.22 22.54 -5.47
N PRO A 61 2.02 21.57 -6.39
CA PRO A 61 1.09 20.47 -6.20
C PRO A 61 1.32 19.72 -4.88
N LYS A 62 2.57 19.55 -4.48
CA LYS A 62 2.94 18.89 -3.22
C LYS A 62 2.41 19.64 -2.00
N GLU A 63 2.61 20.97 -1.94
CA GLU A 63 2.14 21.79 -0.81
C GLU A 63 0.61 21.76 -0.70
N TYR A 64 -0.08 21.76 -1.83
CA TYR A 64 -1.54 21.62 -1.85
C TYR A 64 -1.98 20.26 -1.30
N MET A 65 -1.33 19.16 -1.71
CA MET A 65 -1.62 17.81 -1.21
C MET A 65 -1.34 17.69 0.29
N GLU A 66 -0.26 18.31 0.77
CA GLU A 66 0.09 18.37 2.20
C GLU A 66 -0.98 19.12 2.98
N MET A 67 -1.39 20.30 2.52
CA MET A 67 -2.43 21.11 3.15
C MET A 67 -3.74 20.33 3.30
N ILE A 68 -4.23 19.72 2.22
CA ILE A 68 -5.45 18.89 2.26
C ILE A 68 -5.27 17.72 3.23
N SER A 69 -4.13 17.04 3.16
CA SER A 69 -3.85 15.92 4.06
C SER A 69 -3.85 16.33 5.53
N ASP A 70 -3.33 17.51 5.87
CA ASP A 70 -3.23 17.96 7.26
C ASP A 70 -4.60 18.31 7.86
N GLU A 71 -5.56 18.73 7.03
CA GLU A 71 -6.94 19.00 7.43
C GLU A 71 -7.77 17.73 7.65
N MET A 72 -7.37 16.61 7.04
CA MET A 72 -8.10 15.34 7.11
C MET A 72 -7.74 14.49 8.33
N VAL A 73 -8.72 13.74 8.84
CA VAL A 73 -8.53 12.81 9.94
C VAL A 73 -7.88 11.51 9.44
N ASN A 74 -6.95 10.96 10.24
CA ASN A 74 -6.35 9.65 9.96
C ASN A 74 -7.29 8.50 10.39
N ASP A 75 -7.42 7.49 9.55
CA ASP A 75 -8.17 6.27 9.86
C ASP A 75 -7.26 5.13 10.36
N TYR A 76 -6.69 5.32 11.54
CA TYR A 76 -5.80 4.32 12.14
C TYR A 76 -6.47 2.95 12.31
N ARG A 77 -7.81 2.92 12.52
CA ARG A 77 -8.54 1.67 12.74
C ARG A 77 -8.68 0.85 11.46
N ALA A 78 -9.02 1.49 10.35
CA ALA A 78 -9.09 0.83 9.05
C ALA A 78 -7.69 0.40 8.61
N TRP A 79 -6.70 1.26 8.78
CA TRP A 79 -5.30 0.93 8.44
C TRP A 79 -4.76 -0.25 9.22
N PHE A 80 -5.03 -0.34 10.52
CA PHE A 80 -4.65 -1.51 11.32
C PHE A 80 -5.26 -2.80 10.77
N LYS A 81 -6.55 -2.76 10.39
CA LYS A 81 -7.22 -3.92 9.78
C LYS A 81 -6.59 -4.30 8.43
N TYR A 82 -6.28 -3.33 7.57
CA TYR A 82 -5.63 -3.59 6.28
C TYR A 82 -4.24 -4.19 6.45
N ILE A 83 -3.43 -3.66 7.35
CA ILE A 83 -2.10 -4.20 7.66
C ILE A 83 -2.22 -5.64 8.14
N LEU A 84 -3.12 -5.91 9.08
CA LEU A 84 -3.35 -7.26 9.61
C LEU A 84 -3.81 -8.22 8.50
N LEU A 85 -4.73 -7.77 7.63
CA LEU A 85 -5.20 -8.56 6.50
C LEU A 85 -4.08 -8.90 5.51
N ILE A 86 -3.23 -7.93 5.17
CA ILE A 86 -2.10 -8.13 4.25
C ILE A 86 -1.08 -9.12 4.85
N ILE A 87 -0.72 -8.93 6.12
CA ILE A 87 0.22 -9.84 6.81
C ILE A 87 -0.36 -11.25 6.90
N SER A 88 -1.63 -11.37 7.27
CA SER A 88 -2.31 -12.68 7.35
C SER A 88 -2.41 -13.35 5.99
N GLY A 89 -2.72 -12.60 4.93
CA GLY A 89 -2.78 -13.12 3.57
C GLY A 89 -1.42 -13.58 3.05
N ALA A 90 -0.35 -12.82 3.32
CA ALA A 90 1.00 -13.23 2.96
C ALA A 90 1.42 -14.52 3.68
N PHE A 91 1.06 -14.65 4.97
CA PHE A 91 1.34 -15.85 5.75
C PHE A 91 0.49 -17.05 5.29
N ALA A 92 -0.78 -16.82 4.91
CA ALA A 92 -1.66 -17.85 4.38
C ALA A 92 -1.09 -18.49 3.10
N ILE A 93 -0.49 -17.72 2.20
CA ILE A 93 0.18 -18.25 0.99
C ILE A 93 1.33 -19.21 1.37
N THR A 94 2.10 -18.87 2.39
CA THR A 94 3.17 -19.75 2.89
C THR A 94 2.58 -21.03 3.47
N ILE A 95 1.54 -20.94 4.30
CA ILE A 95 0.84 -22.09 4.89
C ILE A 95 0.30 -23.03 3.81
N ILE A 96 -0.37 -22.49 2.79
CA ILE A 96 -0.95 -23.30 1.69
C ILE A 96 0.14 -24.14 1.01
N ARG A 97 1.28 -23.52 0.72
CA ARG A 97 2.41 -24.26 0.13
C ARG A 97 2.90 -25.37 1.06
N ASP A 98 3.13 -25.06 2.33
CA ASP A 98 3.77 -25.95 3.27
C ASP A 98 2.85 -27.13 3.66
N VAL A 99 1.52 -26.95 3.65
CA VAL A 99 0.55 -28.04 3.87
C VAL A 99 0.70 -29.16 2.81
N PHE A 100 1.07 -28.83 1.59
CA PHE A 100 1.32 -29.82 0.55
C PHE A 100 2.66 -30.57 0.74
N GLU A 101 3.59 -30.01 1.50
CA GLU A 101 4.87 -30.61 1.80
C GLU A 101 4.85 -31.49 3.07
N GLY A 102 3.79 -31.34 3.93
CA GLY A 102 3.64 -32.18 5.13
C GLY A 102 3.04 -31.47 6.33
N ALA A 103 3.46 -31.89 7.53
CA ALA A 103 3.01 -31.26 8.77
C ALA A 103 3.66 -29.87 8.94
N LEU A 104 2.84 -28.87 9.28
CA LEU A 104 3.30 -27.52 9.48
C LEU A 104 4.22 -27.40 10.69
N ALA A 105 5.38 -26.82 10.49
CA ALA A 105 6.34 -26.51 11.55
C ALA A 105 7.02 -25.17 11.24
N TYR A 106 6.82 -24.20 12.11
CA TYR A 106 7.40 -22.86 11.94
C TYR A 106 8.31 -22.51 13.11
N SER A 107 9.47 -21.97 12.82
CA SER A 107 10.33 -21.44 13.86
C SER A 107 9.80 -20.08 14.36
N VAL A 108 10.12 -19.76 15.62
CA VAL A 108 9.80 -18.44 16.18
C VAL A 108 10.47 -17.32 15.36
N LEU A 109 11.69 -17.55 14.88
CA LEU A 109 12.42 -16.62 14.01
C LEU A 109 11.65 -16.38 12.70
N GLU A 110 11.10 -17.43 12.11
CA GLU A 110 10.34 -17.36 10.86
C GLU A 110 9.05 -16.55 11.01
N ILE A 111 8.30 -16.80 12.08
CA ILE A 111 7.04 -16.06 12.35
C ILE A 111 7.33 -14.57 12.58
N ILE A 112 8.29 -14.25 13.45
CA ILE A 112 8.65 -12.86 13.74
C ILE A 112 9.23 -12.18 12.50
N GLY A 113 10.10 -12.88 11.77
CA GLY A 113 10.69 -12.39 10.52
C GLY A 113 9.64 -12.04 9.47
N HIS A 114 8.63 -12.91 9.26
CA HIS A 114 7.52 -12.63 8.35
C HIS A 114 6.75 -11.36 8.72
N ILE A 115 6.41 -11.21 10.00
CA ILE A 115 5.70 -10.02 10.48
C ILE A 115 6.52 -8.75 10.24
N LEU A 116 7.80 -8.76 10.61
CA LEU A 116 8.69 -7.60 10.49
C LEU A 116 8.93 -7.23 9.00
N ILE A 117 9.24 -8.21 8.15
CA ILE A 117 9.48 -7.98 6.73
C ILE A 117 8.20 -7.45 6.06
N SER A 118 7.03 -8.02 6.37
CA SER A 118 5.76 -7.55 5.85
C SER A 118 5.44 -6.13 6.29
N ALA A 119 5.70 -5.78 7.56
CA ALA A 119 5.51 -4.42 8.05
C ALA A 119 6.46 -3.43 7.33
N ILE A 120 7.75 -3.75 7.22
CA ILE A 120 8.72 -2.92 6.48
C ILE A 120 8.27 -2.73 5.03
N PHE A 121 7.78 -3.78 4.38
CA PHE A 121 7.28 -3.71 3.02
C PHE A 121 6.11 -2.75 2.89
N ILE A 122 5.07 -2.91 3.71
CA ILE A 122 3.87 -2.07 3.68
C ILE A 122 4.26 -0.59 3.85
N PHE A 123 5.04 -0.26 4.88
CA PHE A 123 5.47 1.11 5.11
C PHE A 123 6.33 1.68 3.99
N SER A 124 7.21 0.86 3.40
CA SER A 124 8.05 1.28 2.27
C SER A 124 7.23 1.56 1.02
N VAL A 125 6.25 0.70 0.72
CA VAL A 125 5.34 0.89 -0.42
C VAL A 125 4.50 2.15 -0.25
N LEU A 126 3.92 2.37 0.93
CA LEU A 126 3.12 3.58 1.20
C LEU A 126 3.95 4.85 1.06
N LYS A 127 5.16 4.88 1.64
CA LYS A 127 6.09 6.01 1.47
C LYS A 127 6.50 6.21 0.01
N GLY A 128 6.74 5.12 -0.72
CA GLY A 128 7.06 5.16 -2.14
C GLY A 128 5.94 5.77 -2.97
N PHE A 129 4.71 5.32 -2.78
CA PHE A 129 3.54 5.89 -3.48
C PHE A 129 3.28 7.35 -3.10
N LYS A 130 3.37 7.68 -1.81
CA LYS A 130 3.26 9.06 -1.35
C LYS A 130 4.31 9.96 -2.02
N TYR A 131 5.55 9.51 -2.13
CA TYR A 131 6.62 10.27 -2.79
C TYR A 131 6.37 10.44 -4.30
N ILE A 132 6.00 9.35 -4.99
CA ILE A 132 5.78 9.39 -6.45
C ILE A 132 4.62 10.30 -6.80
N SER A 133 3.54 10.32 -6.02
CA SER A 133 2.37 11.17 -6.28
C SER A 133 2.67 12.67 -6.19
N THR A 134 3.77 13.07 -5.55
CA THR A 134 4.16 14.49 -5.44
C THR A 134 5.09 14.97 -6.54
N ILE A 135 5.60 14.07 -7.40
CA ILE A 135 6.60 14.39 -8.40
C ILE A 135 6.09 14.14 -9.81
N LYS A 136 6.20 15.16 -10.67
CA LYS A 136 5.95 15.03 -12.12
C LYS A 136 7.16 14.35 -12.76
N GLN A 137 7.14 13.01 -12.89
CA GLN A 137 8.26 12.26 -13.48
C GLN A 137 7.78 11.21 -14.48
N SER A 138 8.67 10.87 -15.44
CA SER A 138 8.42 9.82 -16.41
C SER A 138 8.20 8.46 -15.72
N LEU A 139 7.39 7.59 -16.35
CA LEU A 139 7.10 6.23 -15.85
C LEU A 139 8.37 5.45 -15.48
N TRP A 140 9.43 5.56 -16.28
CA TRP A 140 10.69 4.87 -16.01
C TRP A 140 11.35 5.30 -14.69
N LYS A 141 11.26 6.58 -14.34
CA LYS A 141 11.76 7.05 -13.04
C LYS A 141 10.90 6.59 -11.88
N GLN A 142 9.57 6.56 -12.04
CA GLN A 142 8.66 6.01 -11.03
C GLN A 142 8.94 4.52 -10.80
N VAL A 143 9.12 3.75 -11.88
CA VAL A 143 9.51 2.33 -11.79
C VAL A 143 10.86 2.17 -11.11
N ALA A 144 11.86 2.99 -11.44
CA ALA A 144 13.19 2.93 -10.81
C ALA A 144 13.15 3.21 -9.30
N ILE A 145 12.19 4.01 -8.83
CA ILE A 145 11.98 4.27 -7.39
C ILE A 145 11.25 3.10 -6.72
N LEU A 146 10.20 2.56 -7.36
CA LEU A 146 9.41 1.48 -6.78
C LEU A 146 10.09 0.12 -6.85
N PHE A 147 10.90 -0.12 -7.88
CA PHE A 147 11.56 -1.41 -8.10
C PHE A 147 12.36 -1.91 -6.89
N PRO A 148 13.28 -1.13 -6.30
CA PRO A 148 14.01 -1.57 -5.11
C PRO A 148 13.08 -1.76 -3.90
N ILE A 149 12.02 -0.97 -3.76
CA ILE A 149 11.03 -1.11 -2.68
C ILE A 149 10.32 -2.46 -2.76
N VAL A 150 9.97 -2.90 -3.96
CA VAL A 150 9.30 -4.20 -4.19
C VAL A 150 10.29 -5.37 -4.10
N MET A 151 11.54 -5.19 -4.56
CA MET A 151 12.55 -6.26 -4.56
C MET A 151 13.18 -6.50 -3.19
N LEU A 152 13.29 -5.46 -2.35
CA LEU A 152 13.93 -5.56 -1.02
C LEU A 152 13.28 -6.62 -0.12
N PRO A 153 11.95 -6.72 0.03
CA PRO A 153 11.33 -7.76 0.84
C PRO A 153 11.64 -9.16 0.35
N GLY A 154 11.69 -9.38 -0.96
CA GLY A 154 12.10 -10.66 -1.52
C GLY A 154 13.51 -11.07 -1.08
N ALA A 155 14.46 -10.13 -1.13
CA ALA A 155 15.82 -10.36 -0.63
C ALA A 155 15.85 -10.62 0.88
N LEU A 156 15.04 -9.90 1.67
CA LEU A 156 14.93 -10.12 3.11
C LEU A 156 14.31 -11.48 3.43
N PHE A 157 13.32 -11.95 2.68
CA PHE A 157 12.75 -13.29 2.85
C PHE A 157 13.77 -14.39 2.52
N LEU A 158 14.57 -14.23 1.47
CA LEU A 158 15.67 -15.17 1.18
C LEU A 158 16.70 -15.18 2.31
N GLY A 159 17.03 -14.03 2.87
CA GLY A 159 17.88 -13.91 4.05
C GLY A 159 17.28 -14.60 5.27
N LEU A 160 15.98 -14.46 5.50
CA LEU A 160 15.26 -15.12 6.59
C LEU A 160 15.29 -16.64 6.45
N ILE A 161 15.06 -17.17 5.24
CA ILE A 161 15.16 -18.60 4.95
C ILE A 161 16.58 -19.12 5.25
N TYR A 162 17.59 -18.37 4.84
CA TYR A 162 18.98 -18.73 5.13
C TYR A 162 19.27 -18.71 6.63
N LEU A 163 18.88 -17.65 7.34
CA LEU A 163 19.05 -17.54 8.79
C LEU A 163 18.33 -18.66 9.55
N ASN A 164 17.12 -19.02 9.11
CA ASN A 164 16.34 -20.09 9.73
C ASN A 164 17.01 -21.47 9.59
N ARG A 165 17.91 -21.65 8.61
CA ARG A 165 18.71 -22.87 8.45
C ARG A 165 19.95 -22.91 9.32
N VAL A 166 20.48 -21.73 9.67
CA VAL A 166 21.74 -21.60 10.41
C VAL A 166 21.50 -21.46 11.91
N VAL A 167 20.40 -20.80 12.28
CA VAL A 167 20.06 -20.51 13.68
C VAL A 167 18.97 -21.48 14.14
N GLU A 168 19.32 -22.36 15.07
CA GLU A 168 18.35 -23.24 15.71
C GLU A 168 17.43 -22.42 16.63
N THR A 169 16.17 -22.28 16.25
CA THR A 169 15.16 -21.62 17.08
C THR A 169 14.05 -22.60 17.42
N PRO A 170 13.33 -22.39 18.54
CA PRO A 170 12.21 -23.25 18.92
C PRO A 170 11.20 -23.38 17.77
N LEU A 171 10.76 -24.60 17.49
CA LEU A 171 9.76 -24.91 16.49
C LEU A 171 8.38 -25.03 17.13
N ILE A 172 7.40 -24.36 16.52
CA ILE A 172 5.97 -24.56 16.77
C ILE A 172 5.50 -25.60 15.76
N GLN A 173 5.21 -26.81 16.22
CA GLN A 173 4.76 -27.92 15.38
C GLN A 173 3.25 -28.11 15.49
N PHE A 174 2.62 -28.22 14.35
CA PHE A 174 1.20 -28.57 14.27
C PHE A 174 1.09 -30.05 13.86
N GLY A 175 0.32 -30.84 14.61
CA GLY A 175 0.05 -32.22 14.22
C GLY A 175 -0.67 -32.28 12.87
N THR A 176 -0.56 -33.42 12.16
CA THR A 176 -1.08 -33.58 10.78
C THR A 176 -2.54 -33.14 10.64
N THR A 177 -3.39 -33.49 11.60
CA THR A 177 -4.81 -33.10 11.58
C THR A 177 -5.00 -31.59 11.70
N ALA A 178 -4.23 -30.92 12.60
CA ALA A 178 -4.28 -29.48 12.75
C ALA A 178 -3.76 -28.76 11.51
N SER A 179 -2.69 -29.27 10.91
CA SER A 179 -2.14 -28.76 9.64
C SER A 179 -3.14 -28.81 8.49
N MET A 180 -3.87 -29.92 8.34
CA MET A 180 -4.93 -30.05 7.34
C MET A 180 -6.08 -29.07 7.57
N ILE A 181 -6.53 -28.90 8.82
CA ILE A 181 -7.61 -27.95 9.16
C ILE A 181 -7.16 -26.52 8.84
N ILE A 182 -5.95 -26.13 9.24
CA ILE A 182 -5.39 -24.81 8.94
C ILE A 182 -5.31 -24.59 7.42
N GLY A 183 -4.84 -25.60 6.67
CA GLY A 183 -4.79 -25.54 5.21
C GLY A 183 -6.16 -25.30 4.57
N ILE A 184 -7.19 -25.99 5.03
CA ILE A 184 -8.58 -25.82 4.53
C ILE A 184 -9.12 -24.42 4.83
N ILE A 185 -8.83 -23.86 6.02
CA ILE A 185 -9.29 -22.52 6.41
C ILE A 185 -8.58 -21.41 5.61
N THR A 186 -7.34 -21.67 5.17
CA THR A 186 -6.52 -20.69 4.45
C THR A 186 -6.71 -20.73 2.94
N MET A 187 -7.36 -21.77 2.40
CA MET A 187 -7.77 -21.87 0.99
C MET A 187 -9.07 -21.10 0.71
#